data_03ac9d494ba144ed84116dfdf55aff22
#
_entry.id   03ac9d494ba144ed84116dfdf55aff22
#
_cell.length_a   1.000
_cell.length_b   1.000
_cell.length_c   1.000
_cell.angle_alpha   90.00
_cell.angle_beta   90.00
_cell.angle_gamma   90.00
#
_symmetry.space_group_name_H-M   'P 1'
#
loop_
_entity.id
_entity.type
_entity.pdbx_description
1 polymer ?
#
loop_
_entity_poly.entity_id
_entity_poly.type
_entity_poly.pdbx_seq_one_letter_code
_entity_poly.pdbx_strand_id
1 'polypeptide(L)'
;MVKNNARNPGESGQMLILFVLGLGVLLGMVAMSVDVGLILHERRSQQNAADAAALAAVADLPESPSLAIAAAKKWAQNNGYGPSGGATVTVNTPYQGNPGAVEVIIEEDQPFIFGLVVGLDSVGVHARAVAEVEPPRDFAIFANAGGCEADALNIQGSTSTIDGEIHTNSELKINSDLYVDGAVTHVCDAAVSGANTFTGGIYQEDEINWPAIANYTYSDFPCTFTETGSKMKIGAGGSQYLLNPGSKTLKPGVYCAEGDLDVVASTLSGNVTFVAKGTISFSCSSCDFDAYWNDVLALSESSDKGAISFSVSTFNFQGLILAPNGGISANGSGFFSDAGGFLANTVSISASDINITAMEIGEEGPPRLVE
;
A
#
# COMPACT_ATOMS: atom_id res chain seq x y z
N MET A 1 -36.96 -61.28 64.77
CA MET A 1 -35.80 -60.51 65.27
C MET A 1 -35.63 -59.27 64.37
N VAL A 2 -36.11 -58.13 64.86
CA VAL A 2 -35.94 -56.86 64.16
C VAL A 2 -34.67 -56.20 64.69
N LYS A 3 -33.66 -56.01 63.86
CA LYS A 3 -32.40 -55.38 64.21
C LYS A 3 -32.59 -53.84 64.13
N ASN A 4 -32.76 -53.19 65.28
CA ASN A 4 -32.73 -51.74 65.41
C ASN A 4 -31.33 -51.26 65.13
N ASN A 5 -31.13 -50.59 63.97
CA ASN A 5 -29.95 -49.81 63.74
C ASN A 5 -30.08 -48.50 64.51
N ALA A 6 -29.47 -48.42 65.65
CA ALA A 6 -29.28 -47.16 66.36
C ALA A 6 -28.34 -46.27 65.53
N ARG A 7 -28.84 -45.20 64.95
CA ARG A 7 -28.03 -44.15 64.35
C ARG A 7 -27.24 -43.47 65.46
N ASN A 8 -25.91 -43.48 65.36
CA ASN A 8 -24.99 -42.73 66.23
C ASN A 8 -25.27 -41.26 66.14
N PRO A 9 -25.65 -40.53 67.18
CA PRO A 9 -25.97 -39.12 67.12
C PRO A 9 -24.75 -38.20 66.85
N GLY A 10 -23.52 -38.75 66.86
CA GLY A 10 -22.29 -37.99 66.64
C GLY A 10 -21.94 -37.74 65.17
N GLU A 11 -22.50 -38.55 64.24
CA GLU A 11 -22.12 -38.40 62.78
C GLU A 11 -22.84 -37.24 62.10
N SER A 12 -24.00 -36.81 62.60
CA SER A 12 -24.79 -35.74 61.98
C SER A 12 -24.12 -34.33 62.09
N GLY A 13 -23.36 -34.08 63.17
CA GLY A 13 -22.68 -32.84 63.42
C GLY A 13 -21.42 -32.68 62.58
N GLN A 14 -20.71 -33.76 62.33
CA GLN A 14 -19.50 -33.76 61.52
C GLN A 14 -19.79 -33.45 59.97
N MET A 15 -20.89 -34.01 59.49
CA MET A 15 -21.35 -33.75 58.09
C MET A 15 -21.72 -32.27 57.88
N LEU A 16 -22.30 -31.60 58.88
CA LEU A 16 -22.65 -30.20 58.81
C LEU A 16 -21.36 -29.29 58.63
N ILE A 17 -20.33 -29.58 59.42
CA ILE A 17 -19.05 -28.86 59.37
C ILE A 17 -18.40 -29.05 58.01
N LEU A 18 -18.32 -30.26 57.46
CA LEU A 18 -17.78 -30.55 56.15
C LEU A 18 -18.58 -29.87 55.00
N PHE A 19 -19.93 -29.86 55.17
CA PHE A 19 -20.80 -29.17 54.25
C PHE A 19 -20.54 -27.63 54.20
N VAL A 20 -20.45 -27.01 55.36
CA VAL A 20 -20.17 -25.57 55.50
C VAL A 20 -18.80 -25.22 54.94
N LEU A 21 -17.77 -26.01 55.23
CA LEU A 21 -16.44 -25.82 54.66
C LEU A 21 -16.43 -26.01 53.13
N GLY A 22 -17.10 -27.07 52.66
CA GLY A 22 -17.25 -27.31 51.21
C GLY A 22 -17.98 -26.17 50.47
N LEU A 23 -19.06 -25.67 51.09
CA LEU A 23 -19.80 -24.52 50.57
C LEU A 23 -18.92 -23.26 50.53
N GLY A 24 -18.12 -23.00 51.56
CA GLY A 24 -17.17 -21.88 51.57
C GLY A 24 -16.15 -21.96 50.46
N VAL A 25 -15.60 -23.15 50.17
CA VAL A 25 -14.67 -23.36 49.05
C VAL A 25 -15.36 -23.11 47.70
N LEU A 26 -16.57 -23.62 47.50
CA LEU A 26 -17.33 -23.41 46.26
C LEU A 26 -17.66 -21.94 46.04
N LEU A 27 -18.10 -21.22 47.09
CA LEU A 27 -18.34 -19.78 46.99
C LEU A 27 -17.06 -18.99 46.68
N GLY A 28 -15.93 -19.38 47.28
CA GLY A 28 -14.62 -18.79 46.97
C GLY A 28 -14.20 -18.99 45.51
N MET A 29 -14.44 -20.19 44.96
CA MET A 29 -14.16 -20.44 43.53
C MET A 29 -15.03 -19.60 42.59
N VAL A 30 -16.33 -19.45 42.89
CA VAL A 30 -17.25 -18.61 42.14
C VAL A 30 -16.80 -17.15 42.23
N ALA A 31 -16.47 -16.66 43.40
CA ALA A 31 -16.01 -15.30 43.63
C ALA A 31 -14.73 -14.99 42.80
N MET A 32 -13.73 -15.87 42.85
CA MET A 32 -12.51 -15.75 42.06
C MET A 32 -12.80 -15.78 40.55
N SER A 33 -13.74 -16.59 40.11
CA SER A 33 -14.11 -16.66 38.67
C SER A 33 -14.72 -15.37 38.18
N VAL A 34 -15.46 -14.62 39.01
CA VAL A 34 -16.01 -13.31 38.69
C VAL A 34 -14.90 -12.28 38.57
N ASP A 35 -13.99 -12.21 39.54
CA ASP A 35 -12.88 -11.25 39.50
C ASP A 35 -11.98 -11.48 38.26
N VAL A 36 -11.61 -12.73 37.97
CA VAL A 36 -10.84 -13.07 36.78
C VAL A 36 -11.61 -12.72 35.51
N GLY A 37 -12.91 -12.95 35.45
CA GLY A 37 -13.76 -12.58 34.33
C GLY A 37 -13.77 -11.08 34.05
N LEU A 38 -13.83 -10.25 35.10
CA LEU A 38 -13.77 -8.79 34.98
C LEU A 38 -12.40 -8.31 34.49
N ILE A 39 -11.31 -8.86 35.03
CA ILE A 39 -9.94 -8.52 34.58
C ILE A 39 -9.74 -8.86 33.09
N LEU A 40 -10.22 -10.04 32.66
CA LEU A 40 -10.13 -10.44 31.25
C LEU A 40 -11.00 -9.55 30.34
N HIS A 41 -12.15 -9.11 30.80
CA HIS A 41 -13.01 -8.18 30.11
C HIS A 41 -12.31 -6.83 29.95
N GLU A 42 -11.76 -6.32 31.05
CA GLU A 42 -11.02 -5.04 31.08
C GLU A 42 -9.82 -5.07 30.13
N ARG A 43 -9.02 -6.14 30.18
CA ARG A 43 -7.88 -6.29 29.27
C ARG A 43 -8.28 -6.23 27.79
N ARG A 44 -9.40 -6.86 27.42
CA ARG A 44 -9.92 -6.79 26.04
C ARG A 44 -10.40 -5.39 25.68
N SER A 45 -11.06 -4.70 26.60
CA SER A 45 -11.52 -3.33 26.41
C SER A 45 -10.34 -2.39 26.23
N GLN A 46 -9.30 -2.51 27.06
CA GLN A 46 -8.06 -1.73 26.93
C GLN A 46 -7.34 -2.00 25.60
N GLN A 47 -7.27 -3.27 25.15
CA GLN A 47 -6.65 -3.62 23.90
C GLN A 47 -7.39 -2.96 22.72
N ASN A 48 -8.71 -3.07 22.67
CA ASN A 48 -9.51 -2.42 21.64
C ASN A 48 -9.31 -0.90 21.62
N ALA A 49 -9.16 -0.28 22.80
CA ALA A 49 -8.92 1.15 22.90
C ALA A 49 -7.50 1.53 22.46
N ALA A 50 -6.48 0.72 22.77
CA ALA A 50 -5.11 0.92 22.33
C ALA A 50 -5.00 0.78 20.80
N ASP A 51 -5.63 -0.25 20.22
CA ASP A 51 -5.68 -0.48 18.78
C ASP A 51 -6.33 0.70 18.05
N ALA A 52 -7.50 1.15 18.53
CA ALA A 52 -8.19 2.31 17.97
C ALA A 52 -7.37 3.61 18.09
N ALA A 53 -6.69 3.79 19.22
CA ALA A 53 -5.85 4.96 19.46
C ALA A 53 -4.60 4.96 18.56
N ALA A 54 -3.95 3.80 18.38
CA ALA A 54 -2.80 3.66 17.52
C ALA A 54 -3.16 3.90 16.04
N LEU A 55 -4.25 3.30 15.54
CA LEU A 55 -4.74 3.53 14.19
C LEU A 55 -5.14 4.98 13.93
N ALA A 56 -5.73 5.65 14.94
CA ALA A 56 -6.08 7.06 14.79
C ALA A 56 -4.86 7.99 14.79
N ALA A 57 -3.81 7.62 15.52
CA ALA A 57 -2.58 8.40 15.60
C ALA A 57 -1.76 8.33 14.30
N VAL A 58 -1.72 7.16 13.71
CA VAL A 58 -0.89 6.92 12.54
C VAL A 58 -1.32 7.72 11.31
N ALA A 59 -2.59 8.15 11.26
CA ALA A 59 -3.11 8.97 10.18
C ALA A 59 -2.47 10.39 10.09
N ASP A 60 -1.77 10.82 11.16
CA ASP A 60 -1.06 12.12 11.20
C ASP A 60 0.47 11.96 11.09
N LEU A 61 0.95 10.74 10.83
CA LEU A 61 2.38 10.42 10.68
C LEU A 61 2.74 10.23 9.19
N PRO A 62 4.01 10.51 8.81
CA PRO A 62 5.11 11.05 9.62
C PRO A 62 5.09 12.59 9.78
N GLU A 63 4.19 13.32 9.08
CA GLU A 63 4.25 14.79 8.95
C GLU A 63 4.03 15.52 10.27
N SER A 64 3.18 15.00 11.15
CA SER A 64 2.74 15.70 12.35
C SER A 64 2.75 14.82 13.61
N PRO A 65 3.92 14.43 14.16
CA PRO A 65 3.99 13.58 15.35
C PRO A 65 3.25 14.15 16.57
N SER A 66 3.17 15.47 16.69
CA SER A 66 2.44 16.12 17.78
C SER A 66 0.92 15.96 17.66
N LEU A 67 0.37 15.98 16.44
CA LEU A 67 -1.05 15.71 16.19
C LEU A 67 -1.34 14.23 16.39
N ALA A 68 -0.47 13.34 15.94
CA ALA A 68 -0.58 11.91 16.18
C ALA A 68 -0.69 11.57 17.68
N ILE A 69 0.19 12.14 18.52
CA ILE A 69 0.11 11.98 19.98
C ILE A 69 -1.22 12.49 20.54
N ALA A 70 -1.68 13.65 20.06
CA ALA A 70 -2.95 14.23 20.50
C ALA A 70 -4.15 13.36 20.06
N ALA A 71 -4.14 12.86 18.85
CA ALA A 71 -5.16 11.95 18.32
C ALA A 71 -5.22 10.65 19.14
N ALA A 72 -4.09 9.98 19.38
CA ALA A 72 -4.03 8.78 20.22
C ALA A 72 -4.67 8.99 21.59
N LYS A 73 -4.25 10.03 22.31
CA LYS A 73 -4.79 10.35 23.64
C LYS A 73 -6.28 10.65 23.62
N LYS A 74 -6.75 11.37 22.61
CA LYS A 74 -8.16 11.68 22.43
C LYS A 74 -9.00 10.41 22.16
N TRP A 75 -8.51 9.51 21.32
CA TRP A 75 -9.21 8.26 21.02
C TRP A 75 -9.21 7.30 22.20
N ALA A 76 -8.10 7.17 22.95
CA ALA A 76 -8.07 6.41 24.20
C ALA A 76 -9.11 6.97 25.20
N GLN A 77 -9.17 8.31 25.37
CA GLN A 77 -10.14 8.96 26.25
C GLN A 77 -11.59 8.73 25.80
N ASN A 78 -11.88 8.79 24.49
CA ASN A 78 -13.21 8.54 23.94
C ASN A 78 -13.66 7.08 24.18
N ASN A 79 -12.71 6.16 24.30
CA ASN A 79 -12.95 4.75 24.64
C ASN A 79 -12.92 4.47 26.14
N GLY A 80 -12.90 5.51 27.00
CA GLY A 80 -13.00 5.39 28.45
C GLY A 80 -11.67 5.47 29.19
N TYR A 81 -10.54 5.48 28.47
CA TYR A 81 -9.19 5.45 29.06
C TYR A 81 -8.53 6.82 28.96
N GLY A 82 -8.57 7.57 30.04
CA GLY A 82 -7.99 8.89 30.13
C GLY A 82 -7.70 9.28 31.58
N PRO A 83 -7.07 10.45 31.80
CA PRO A 83 -6.66 10.90 33.13
C PRO A 83 -7.81 10.99 34.14
N SER A 84 -9.05 11.24 33.68
CA SER A 84 -10.23 11.31 34.52
C SER A 84 -10.72 9.94 35.01
N GLY A 85 -10.36 8.85 34.34
CA GLY A 85 -10.67 7.47 34.69
C GLY A 85 -9.58 6.78 35.51
N GLY A 86 -8.41 7.40 35.65
CA GLY A 86 -7.26 6.79 36.35
C GLY A 86 -6.31 6.03 35.41
N ALA A 87 -6.64 5.93 34.11
CA ALA A 87 -5.78 5.28 33.14
C ALA A 87 -4.61 6.19 32.72
N THR A 88 -3.44 5.59 32.58
CA THR A 88 -2.25 6.24 31.99
C THR A 88 -2.14 5.81 30.52
N VAL A 89 -2.07 6.80 29.62
CA VAL A 89 -1.88 6.59 28.18
C VAL A 89 -0.51 7.13 27.76
N THR A 90 0.38 6.23 27.40
CA THR A 90 1.71 6.52 26.88
C THR A 90 1.70 6.34 25.37
N VAL A 91 2.25 7.33 24.65
CA VAL A 91 2.32 7.34 23.18
C VAL A 91 3.76 7.62 22.78
N ASN A 92 4.35 6.67 22.06
CA ASN A 92 5.73 6.73 21.58
C ASN A 92 5.77 6.82 20.06
N THR A 93 6.23 7.93 19.52
CA THR A 93 6.51 8.12 18.10
C THR A 93 7.74 9.04 17.95
N PRO A 94 8.72 8.75 17.07
CA PRO A 94 8.84 7.56 16.20
C PRO A 94 9.02 6.26 17.01
N TYR A 95 8.38 5.20 16.60
CA TYR A 95 8.54 3.90 17.25
C TYR A 95 9.68 3.11 16.59
N GLN A 96 10.64 2.66 17.40
CA GLN A 96 11.86 1.95 16.97
C GLN A 96 12.66 2.64 15.84
N GLY A 97 12.56 3.97 15.75
CA GLY A 97 13.23 4.74 14.72
C GLY A 97 12.44 4.89 13.40
N ASN A 98 11.26 4.25 13.28
CA ASN A 98 10.36 4.44 12.15
C ASN A 98 9.48 5.68 12.40
N PRO A 99 9.61 6.77 11.60
CA PRO A 99 8.81 7.98 11.76
C PRO A 99 7.32 7.77 11.43
N GLY A 100 6.98 6.79 10.61
CA GLY A 100 5.61 6.40 10.26
C GLY A 100 4.97 5.45 11.27
N ALA A 101 5.60 5.13 12.41
CA ALA A 101 5.08 4.20 13.40
C ALA A 101 4.82 4.84 14.75
N VAL A 102 3.77 4.35 15.42
CA VAL A 102 3.38 4.79 16.76
C VAL A 102 3.06 3.59 17.65
N GLU A 103 3.54 3.63 18.88
CA GLU A 103 3.16 2.72 19.95
C GLU A 103 2.24 3.43 20.94
N VAL A 104 1.14 2.81 21.30
CA VAL A 104 0.20 3.24 22.33
C VAL A 104 0.14 2.20 23.43
N ILE A 105 0.38 2.63 24.67
CA ILE A 105 0.28 1.79 25.86
C ILE A 105 -0.79 2.39 26.77
N ILE A 106 -1.74 1.58 27.22
CA ILE A 106 -2.77 1.96 28.18
C ILE A 106 -2.59 1.10 29.43
N GLU A 107 -2.49 1.76 30.58
CA GLU A 107 -2.30 1.12 31.89
C GLU A 107 -3.34 1.64 32.88
N GLU A 108 -4.00 0.72 33.60
CA GLU A 108 -4.96 1.06 34.64
C GLU A 108 -5.00 -0.03 35.71
N ASP A 109 -5.18 0.37 36.97
CA ASP A 109 -5.36 -0.53 38.08
C ASP A 109 -6.83 -0.97 38.20
N GLN A 110 -7.10 -2.24 37.96
CA GLN A 110 -8.44 -2.83 38.10
C GLN A 110 -8.65 -3.36 39.51
N PRO A 111 -9.62 -2.81 40.29
CA PRO A 111 -9.89 -3.29 41.64
C PRO A 111 -10.55 -4.68 41.64
N PHE A 112 -10.17 -5.52 42.61
CA PHE A 112 -10.88 -6.76 42.86
C PHE A 112 -12.17 -6.48 43.60
N ILE A 113 -13.23 -7.24 43.31
CA ILE A 113 -14.51 -7.20 44.04
C ILE A 113 -14.47 -8.17 45.23
N PHE A 114 -14.14 -9.41 44.97
CA PHE A 114 -14.09 -10.47 45.98
C PHE A 114 -12.69 -10.70 46.52
N GLY A 115 -11.65 -10.39 45.76
CA GLY A 115 -10.25 -10.47 46.20
C GLY A 115 -9.95 -9.65 47.45
N LEU A 116 -10.69 -8.56 47.70
CA LEU A 116 -10.62 -7.76 48.92
C LEU A 116 -10.79 -8.58 50.21
N VAL A 117 -11.58 -9.64 50.18
CA VAL A 117 -11.82 -10.52 51.37
C VAL A 117 -10.53 -11.26 51.78
N VAL A 118 -9.64 -11.49 50.82
CA VAL A 118 -8.34 -12.16 51.03
C VAL A 118 -7.16 -11.21 51.02
N GLY A 119 -7.41 -9.88 51.01
CA GLY A 119 -6.39 -8.84 51.06
C GLY A 119 -5.75 -8.48 49.71
N LEU A 120 -6.42 -8.74 48.60
CA LEU A 120 -6.02 -8.32 47.27
C LEU A 120 -6.84 -7.07 46.90
N ASP A 121 -6.18 -5.91 46.70
CA ASP A 121 -6.87 -4.64 46.47
C ASP A 121 -7.11 -4.39 44.97
N SER A 122 -6.10 -4.52 44.15
CA SER A 122 -6.16 -4.28 42.69
C SER A 122 -5.07 -5.08 41.98
N VAL A 123 -5.20 -5.13 40.65
CA VAL A 123 -4.17 -5.64 39.71
C VAL A 123 -3.98 -4.65 38.56
N GLY A 124 -2.75 -4.38 38.21
CA GLY A 124 -2.44 -3.59 37.03
C GLY A 124 -2.81 -4.36 35.75
N VAL A 125 -3.66 -3.76 34.94
CA VAL A 125 -3.99 -4.26 33.59
C VAL A 125 -3.35 -3.31 32.60
N HIS A 126 -2.71 -3.87 31.57
CA HIS A 126 -2.09 -3.08 30.52
C HIS A 126 -2.39 -3.70 29.15
N ALA A 127 -2.50 -2.84 28.17
CA ALA A 127 -2.63 -3.16 26.77
C ALA A 127 -1.65 -2.34 25.96
N ARG A 128 -1.19 -2.88 24.86
CA ARG A 128 -0.22 -2.27 23.96
C ARG A 128 -0.66 -2.50 22.52
N ALA A 129 -0.58 -1.45 21.69
CA ALA A 129 -0.80 -1.52 20.27
C ALA A 129 0.31 -0.75 19.55
N VAL A 130 0.73 -1.25 18.41
CA VAL A 130 1.61 -0.55 17.49
C VAL A 130 0.89 -0.46 16.15
N ALA A 131 0.85 0.74 15.59
CA ALA A 131 0.40 0.96 14.22
C ALA A 131 1.49 1.66 13.41
N GLU A 132 1.54 1.36 12.13
CA GLU A 132 2.42 2.04 11.19
C GLU A 132 1.67 2.41 9.91
N VAL A 133 2.12 3.49 9.27
CA VAL A 133 1.78 3.78 7.88
C VAL A 133 2.70 2.93 7.02
N GLU A 134 2.16 2.23 6.07
CA GLU A 134 2.98 1.59 5.05
C GLU A 134 3.68 2.70 4.25
N PRO A 135 5.02 2.69 4.13
CA PRO A 135 5.71 3.71 3.36
C PRO A 135 5.18 3.74 1.93
N PRO A 136 5.10 4.92 1.30
CA PRO A 136 4.72 5.02 -0.10
C PRO A 136 5.61 4.09 -0.92
N ARG A 137 5.00 3.32 -1.80
CA ARG A 137 5.71 2.40 -2.68
C ARG A 137 5.95 3.08 -4.03
N ASP A 138 7.21 3.19 -4.40
CA ASP A 138 7.63 3.83 -5.64
C ASP A 138 7.73 2.79 -6.75
N PHE A 139 6.64 2.62 -7.50
CA PHE A 139 6.59 1.69 -8.60
C PHE A 139 7.22 2.28 -9.87
N ALA A 140 8.33 1.70 -10.31
CA ALA A 140 8.85 1.93 -11.65
C ALA A 140 8.00 1.22 -12.70
N ILE A 141 7.49 0.02 -12.37
CA ILE A 141 6.60 -0.76 -13.25
C ILE A 141 5.50 -1.40 -12.42
N PHE A 142 4.25 -1.16 -12.84
CA PHE A 142 3.07 -1.77 -12.22
C PHE A 142 2.14 -2.37 -13.29
N ALA A 143 1.87 -3.68 -13.21
CA ALA A 143 0.93 -4.36 -14.07
C ALA A 143 -0.28 -4.87 -13.28
N ASN A 144 -1.48 -4.31 -13.55
CA ASN A 144 -2.69 -4.52 -12.76
C ASN A 144 -3.60 -5.64 -13.27
N ALA A 145 -3.18 -6.43 -14.26
CA ALA A 145 -4.03 -7.52 -14.76
C ALA A 145 -4.35 -8.51 -13.64
N GLY A 146 -5.64 -8.73 -13.39
CA GLY A 146 -6.07 -9.72 -12.40
C GLY A 146 -6.24 -11.12 -13.00
N GLY A 147 -6.42 -12.12 -12.11
CA GLY A 147 -6.81 -13.46 -12.52
C GLY A 147 -5.71 -14.30 -13.18
N CYS A 148 -4.45 -14.04 -12.87
CA CYS A 148 -3.28 -14.77 -13.40
C CYS A 148 -3.21 -14.75 -14.94
N GLU A 149 -3.31 -13.57 -15.52
CA GLU A 149 -3.10 -13.40 -16.96
C GLU A 149 -1.65 -13.69 -17.34
N ALA A 150 -1.44 -14.59 -18.28
CA ALA A 150 -0.10 -14.98 -18.73
C ALA A 150 0.64 -13.80 -19.35
N ASP A 151 1.93 -13.67 -18.98
CA ASP A 151 2.81 -12.59 -19.46
C ASP A 151 2.25 -11.17 -19.18
N ALA A 152 1.46 -10.97 -18.12
CA ALA A 152 0.90 -9.66 -17.75
C ALA A 152 2.00 -8.62 -17.52
N LEU A 153 3.09 -9.04 -16.89
CA LEU A 153 4.33 -8.27 -16.84
C LEU A 153 5.45 -9.09 -17.49
N ASN A 154 5.98 -8.58 -18.61
CA ASN A 154 7.01 -9.27 -19.37
C ASN A 154 8.16 -8.31 -19.68
N ILE A 155 9.34 -8.56 -19.11
CA ILE A 155 10.56 -7.77 -19.33
C ILE A 155 11.58 -8.64 -20.06
N GLN A 156 11.98 -8.20 -21.23
CA GLN A 156 12.98 -8.85 -22.06
C GLN A 156 14.06 -7.86 -22.47
N GLY A 157 15.32 -8.23 -22.33
CA GLY A 157 16.42 -7.32 -22.68
C GLY A 157 17.78 -7.90 -22.42
N SER A 158 18.83 -7.10 -22.59
CA SER A 158 20.20 -7.52 -22.32
C SER A 158 20.74 -6.98 -21.00
N THR A 159 20.62 -5.68 -20.76
CA THR A 159 21.12 -5.07 -19.51
C THR A 159 20.13 -3.99 -19.10
N SER A 160 19.62 -4.10 -17.86
CA SER A 160 18.59 -3.20 -17.39
C SER A 160 18.82 -2.85 -15.93
N THR A 161 18.61 -1.58 -15.59
CA THR A 161 18.66 -1.06 -14.22
C THR A 161 17.34 -0.36 -13.93
N ILE A 162 16.70 -0.75 -12.84
CA ILE A 162 15.47 -0.13 -12.36
C ILE A 162 15.68 0.23 -10.90
N ASP A 163 15.53 1.50 -10.59
CA ASP A 163 15.55 2.04 -9.24
C ASP A 163 14.09 2.31 -8.83
N GLY A 164 13.57 1.47 -7.94
CA GLY A 164 12.17 1.42 -7.54
C GLY A 164 11.58 0.02 -7.61
N GLU A 165 10.34 -0.11 -7.22
CA GLU A 165 9.67 -1.41 -7.16
C GLU A 165 9.05 -1.84 -8.50
N ILE A 166 9.00 -3.14 -8.69
CA ILE A 166 8.29 -3.78 -9.81
C ILE A 166 7.19 -4.65 -9.22
N HIS A 167 5.95 -4.41 -9.63
CA HIS A 167 4.80 -5.21 -9.18
C HIS A 167 3.92 -5.69 -10.32
N THR A 168 3.36 -6.89 -10.15
CA THR A 168 2.25 -7.38 -10.99
C THR A 168 1.19 -8.09 -10.16
N ASN A 169 -0.05 -7.69 -10.32
CA ASN A 169 -1.22 -8.41 -9.78
C ASN A 169 -1.50 -9.74 -10.52
N SER A 170 -0.57 -10.20 -11.36
CA SER A 170 -0.73 -11.38 -12.20
C SER A 170 0.57 -12.18 -12.33
N GLU A 171 0.85 -12.74 -13.53
CA GLU A 171 2.09 -13.46 -13.80
C GLU A 171 3.24 -12.53 -14.16
N LEU A 172 4.43 -12.87 -13.65
CA LEU A 172 5.69 -12.18 -13.92
C LEU A 172 6.56 -13.00 -14.85
N LYS A 173 7.13 -12.36 -15.87
CA LYS A 173 8.15 -12.96 -16.72
C LYS A 173 9.31 -12.00 -16.92
N ILE A 174 10.49 -12.42 -16.52
CA ILE A 174 11.75 -11.69 -16.73
C ILE A 174 12.70 -12.58 -17.50
N ASN A 175 13.13 -12.11 -18.64
CA ASN A 175 14.17 -12.75 -19.46
C ASN A 175 15.21 -11.70 -19.87
N SER A 176 16.02 -11.29 -18.92
CA SER A 176 16.94 -10.15 -19.01
C SER A 176 18.03 -10.32 -17.96
N ASP A 177 19.13 -9.59 -18.11
CA ASP A 177 20.06 -9.33 -17.01
C ASP A 177 19.61 -8.02 -16.34
N LEU A 178 18.85 -8.15 -15.25
CA LEU A 178 18.14 -7.05 -14.61
C LEU A 178 18.65 -6.77 -13.20
N TYR A 179 19.07 -5.54 -12.97
CA TYR A 179 19.31 -5.01 -11.62
C TYR A 179 18.13 -4.15 -11.18
N VAL A 180 17.51 -4.49 -10.06
CA VAL A 180 16.43 -3.71 -9.44
C VAL A 180 16.89 -3.26 -8.06
N ASP A 181 16.94 -1.94 -7.84
CA ASP A 181 17.09 -1.37 -6.51
C ASP A 181 15.70 -1.16 -5.91
N GLY A 182 15.16 -2.24 -5.38
CA GLY A 182 13.79 -2.34 -4.88
C GLY A 182 13.33 -3.80 -4.83
N ALA A 183 12.07 -3.97 -4.47
CA ALA A 183 11.41 -5.28 -4.46
C ALA A 183 10.81 -5.60 -5.84
N VAL A 184 10.79 -6.90 -6.17
CA VAL A 184 10.04 -7.42 -7.30
C VAL A 184 8.95 -8.33 -6.76
N THR A 185 7.70 -7.97 -6.97
CA THR A 185 6.58 -8.68 -6.37
C THR A 185 5.53 -9.12 -7.40
N HIS A 186 4.89 -10.23 -7.14
CA HIS A 186 3.91 -10.84 -8.04
C HIS A 186 2.84 -11.60 -7.25
N VAL A 187 1.62 -11.63 -7.79
CA VAL A 187 0.51 -12.37 -7.17
C VAL A 187 0.47 -13.83 -7.64
N CYS A 188 0.72 -14.08 -8.92
CA CYS A 188 0.66 -15.40 -9.53
C CYS A 188 2.07 -15.99 -9.76
N ASP A 189 2.24 -16.84 -10.75
CA ASP A 189 3.53 -17.47 -11.03
C ASP A 189 4.58 -16.47 -11.56
N ALA A 190 5.86 -16.73 -11.25
CA ALA A 190 6.98 -15.96 -11.77
C ALA A 190 7.96 -16.86 -12.54
N ALA A 191 8.30 -16.46 -13.76
CA ALA A 191 9.32 -17.08 -14.60
C ALA A 191 10.48 -16.09 -14.79
N VAL A 192 11.57 -16.29 -14.05
CA VAL A 192 12.73 -15.40 -14.05
C VAL A 192 13.94 -16.12 -14.59
N SER A 193 14.59 -15.52 -15.59
CA SER A 193 15.81 -16.04 -16.22
C SER A 193 16.76 -14.90 -16.55
N GLY A 194 18.07 -15.20 -16.61
CA GLY A 194 19.15 -14.20 -16.77
C GLY A 194 19.90 -13.97 -15.47
N ALA A 195 20.90 -13.09 -15.50
CA ALA A 195 21.67 -12.69 -14.33
C ALA A 195 20.97 -11.53 -13.61
N ASN A 196 20.06 -11.87 -12.70
CA ASN A 196 19.23 -10.87 -12.02
C ASN A 196 19.73 -10.58 -10.60
N THR A 197 19.59 -9.32 -10.19
CA THR A 197 19.85 -8.86 -8.81
C THR A 197 18.69 -7.96 -8.37
N PHE A 198 18.02 -8.35 -7.30
CA PHE A 198 16.91 -7.59 -6.70
C PHE A 198 17.29 -7.26 -5.26
N THR A 199 17.52 -5.99 -4.93
CA THR A 199 17.99 -5.58 -3.59
C THR A 199 16.93 -5.83 -2.52
N GLY A 200 15.66 -5.61 -2.85
CA GLY A 200 14.50 -5.91 -2.00
C GLY A 200 14.02 -7.37 -2.09
N GLY A 201 14.67 -8.20 -2.95
CA GLY A 201 14.24 -9.58 -3.18
C GLY A 201 13.11 -9.73 -4.20
N ILE A 202 12.75 -11.00 -4.44
CA ILE A 202 11.57 -11.35 -5.25
C ILE A 202 10.66 -12.25 -4.41
N TYR A 203 9.38 -11.93 -4.33
CA TYR A 203 8.42 -12.71 -3.56
C TYR A 203 6.98 -12.56 -4.05
N GLN A 204 6.17 -13.55 -3.70
CA GLN A 204 4.73 -13.52 -3.95
C GLN A 204 4.05 -12.74 -2.81
N GLU A 205 3.11 -11.87 -3.18
CA GLU A 205 2.27 -11.13 -2.23
C GLU A 205 0.81 -11.11 -2.68
N ASP A 206 -0.07 -10.56 -1.85
CA ASP A 206 -1.48 -10.35 -2.22
C ASP A 206 -1.62 -9.24 -3.26
N GLU A 207 -2.79 -9.17 -3.93
CA GLU A 207 -3.10 -8.10 -4.88
C GLU A 207 -2.97 -6.72 -4.22
N ILE A 208 -2.25 -5.82 -4.89
CA ILE A 208 -2.10 -4.42 -4.49
C ILE A 208 -3.14 -3.59 -5.23
N ASN A 209 -3.74 -2.65 -4.52
CA ASN A 209 -4.64 -1.70 -5.14
C ASN A 209 -3.90 -0.83 -6.17
N TRP A 210 -4.59 -0.51 -7.24
CA TRP A 210 -4.11 0.41 -8.26
C TRP A 210 -3.77 1.76 -7.64
N PRO A 211 -2.58 2.34 -7.89
CA PRO A 211 -2.21 3.66 -7.38
C PRO A 211 -3.22 4.73 -7.81
N ALA A 212 -3.58 5.66 -6.92
CA ALA A 212 -4.63 6.64 -7.21
C ALA A 212 -4.30 7.56 -8.40
N ILE A 213 -3.01 7.86 -8.60
CA ILE A 213 -2.55 8.62 -9.77
C ILE A 213 -2.90 7.94 -11.10
N ALA A 214 -3.05 6.63 -11.09
CA ALA A 214 -3.42 5.87 -12.28
C ALA A 214 -4.95 5.83 -12.55
N ASN A 215 -5.76 6.43 -11.68
CA ASN A 215 -7.19 6.60 -11.89
C ASN A 215 -7.58 7.80 -12.75
N TYR A 216 -6.60 8.56 -13.28
CA TYR A 216 -6.91 9.63 -14.21
C TYR A 216 -7.62 9.13 -15.45
N THR A 217 -8.55 9.94 -15.94
CA THR A 217 -9.31 9.76 -17.17
C THR A 217 -9.02 10.89 -18.15
N TYR A 218 -9.36 10.73 -19.41
CA TYR A 218 -9.21 11.76 -20.43
C TYR A 218 -9.81 13.11 -20.00
N SER A 219 -10.91 13.10 -19.25
CA SER A 219 -11.63 14.31 -18.83
C SER A 219 -10.95 15.12 -17.73
N ASP A 220 -9.98 14.53 -17.03
CA ASP A 220 -9.27 15.20 -15.94
C ASP A 220 -8.17 16.14 -16.46
N PHE A 221 -7.82 16.03 -17.74
CA PHE A 221 -6.71 16.77 -18.32
C PHE A 221 -7.13 18.10 -18.94
N PRO A 222 -6.42 19.21 -18.61
CA PRO A 222 -6.68 20.53 -19.19
C PRO A 222 -6.06 20.63 -20.59
N CYS A 223 -6.77 20.13 -21.60
CA CYS A 223 -6.27 20.05 -22.98
C CYS A 223 -5.85 21.42 -23.54
N THR A 224 -4.59 21.55 -23.93
CA THR A 224 -4.05 22.71 -24.63
C THR A 224 -4.27 22.61 -26.15
N PHE A 225 -4.10 21.40 -26.66
CA PHE A 225 -4.30 21.05 -28.07
C PHE A 225 -5.26 19.88 -28.15
N THR A 226 -6.37 20.04 -28.85
CA THR A 226 -7.40 19.00 -28.98
C THR A 226 -7.60 18.61 -30.43
N GLU A 227 -7.69 17.31 -30.68
CA GLU A 227 -8.11 16.73 -31.96
C GLU A 227 -9.36 15.87 -31.73
N THR A 228 -10.46 16.26 -32.36
CA THR A 228 -11.75 15.56 -32.29
C THR A 228 -11.92 14.53 -33.39
N GLY A 229 -10.96 14.44 -34.30
CA GLY A 229 -10.93 13.43 -35.35
C GLY A 229 -10.51 12.06 -34.87
N SER A 230 -10.47 11.10 -35.77
CA SER A 230 -10.08 9.72 -35.46
C SER A 230 -8.60 9.57 -35.05
N LYS A 231 -7.76 10.56 -35.40
CA LYS A 231 -6.32 10.44 -35.16
C LYS A 231 -5.62 11.80 -35.11
N MET A 232 -4.92 12.06 -33.99
CA MET A 232 -3.98 13.14 -33.84
C MET A 232 -2.59 12.72 -34.31
N LYS A 233 -1.94 13.52 -35.15
CA LYS A 233 -0.57 13.26 -35.63
C LYS A 233 0.37 14.35 -35.15
N ILE A 234 1.47 13.97 -34.51
CA ILE A 234 2.50 14.86 -33.98
C ILE A 234 3.84 14.52 -34.61
N GLY A 235 4.62 15.57 -34.98
CA GLY A 235 5.90 15.42 -35.67
C GLY A 235 5.74 15.36 -37.18
N ALA A 236 6.04 14.24 -37.81
CA ALA A 236 5.86 14.07 -39.26
C ALA A 236 4.36 14.11 -39.61
N GLY A 237 3.92 15.20 -40.23
CA GLY A 237 2.52 15.49 -40.57
C GLY A 237 1.77 16.33 -39.55
N GLY A 238 2.41 16.79 -38.47
CA GLY A 238 1.84 17.61 -37.40
C GLY A 238 2.73 18.82 -37.06
N SER A 239 3.25 19.53 -38.08
CA SER A 239 4.17 20.65 -37.88
C SER A 239 3.56 21.84 -37.12
N GLN A 240 2.23 21.94 -37.03
CA GLN A 240 1.53 22.98 -36.26
C GLN A 240 1.81 22.88 -34.74
N TYR A 241 2.23 21.73 -34.26
CA TYR A 241 2.55 21.48 -32.86
C TYR A 241 4.01 21.80 -32.50
N LEU A 242 4.87 22.04 -33.48
CA LEU A 242 6.26 22.42 -33.26
C LEU A 242 6.36 23.85 -32.72
N LEU A 243 7.32 24.09 -31.84
CA LEU A 243 7.58 25.40 -31.24
C LEU A 243 7.88 26.45 -32.30
N ASN A 244 8.68 26.09 -33.32
CA ASN A 244 8.96 26.89 -34.50
C ASN A 244 9.01 26.00 -35.76
N PRO A 245 8.78 26.56 -36.97
CA PRO A 245 8.93 25.81 -38.20
C PRO A 245 10.34 25.21 -38.34
N GLY A 246 10.41 23.88 -38.50
CA GLY A 246 11.66 23.14 -38.56
C GLY A 246 12.33 22.82 -37.23
N SER A 247 11.74 23.23 -36.10
CA SER A 247 12.16 22.83 -34.78
C SER A 247 11.91 21.32 -34.57
N LYS A 248 12.68 20.74 -33.65
CA LYS A 248 12.44 19.38 -33.12
C LYS A 248 11.79 19.39 -31.74
N THR A 249 11.32 20.54 -31.27
CA THR A 249 10.72 20.75 -29.97
C THR A 249 9.24 21.05 -30.12
N LEU A 250 8.41 20.37 -29.34
CA LEU A 250 6.98 20.62 -29.27
C LEU A 250 6.67 21.88 -28.46
N LYS A 251 5.53 22.48 -28.74
CA LYS A 251 4.97 23.52 -27.87
C LYS A 251 4.61 22.89 -26.55
N PRO A 252 4.92 23.52 -25.41
CA PRO A 252 4.52 22.99 -24.12
C PRO A 252 3.00 22.90 -23.98
N GLY A 253 2.49 21.83 -23.35
CA GLY A 253 1.08 21.68 -23.10
C GLY A 253 0.57 20.23 -23.12
N VAL A 254 -0.75 20.12 -22.95
CA VAL A 254 -1.47 18.84 -22.95
C VAL A 254 -2.09 18.62 -24.33
N TYR A 255 -1.77 17.50 -24.93
CA TYR A 255 -2.21 17.07 -26.28
C TYR A 255 -3.28 16.00 -26.14
N CYS A 256 -4.52 16.33 -26.46
CA CYS A 256 -5.68 15.46 -26.28
C CYS A 256 -6.25 14.98 -27.60
N ALA A 257 -6.36 13.67 -27.79
CA ALA A 257 -7.02 13.05 -28.93
C ALA A 257 -8.29 12.30 -28.50
N GLU A 258 -9.42 12.57 -29.14
CA GLU A 258 -10.64 11.76 -28.95
C GLU A 258 -10.54 10.37 -29.60
N GLY A 259 -9.63 10.20 -30.53
CA GLY A 259 -9.26 8.91 -31.14
C GLY A 259 -7.85 8.53 -30.77
N ASP A 260 -7.08 8.05 -31.75
CA ASP A 260 -5.68 7.67 -31.56
C ASP A 260 -4.74 8.88 -31.59
N LEU A 261 -3.55 8.73 -31.02
CA LEU A 261 -2.49 9.72 -31.03
C LEU A 261 -1.19 9.08 -31.53
N ASP A 262 -0.65 9.60 -32.66
CA ASP A 262 0.62 9.13 -33.22
C ASP A 262 1.69 10.20 -33.08
N VAL A 263 2.78 9.86 -32.41
CA VAL A 263 4.01 10.65 -32.35
C VAL A 263 5.04 10.02 -33.30
N VAL A 264 5.29 10.65 -34.43
CA VAL A 264 6.18 10.13 -35.48
C VAL A 264 7.25 11.14 -35.83
N ALA A 265 8.50 10.81 -35.50
CA ALA A 265 9.63 11.71 -35.83
C ALA A 265 10.96 10.93 -35.81
N SER A 266 12.00 11.48 -36.43
CA SER A 266 13.37 11.00 -36.21
C SER A 266 13.90 11.48 -34.85
N THR A 267 13.65 12.73 -34.50
CA THR A 267 14.00 13.33 -33.20
C THR A 267 12.91 14.28 -32.80
N LEU A 268 12.48 14.19 -31.55
CA LEU A 268 11.45 15.08 -30.99
C LEU A 268 11.67 15.28 -29.52
N SER A 269 11.43 16.48 -28.99
CA SER A 269 11.54 16.77 -27.58
C SER A 269 10.44 17.74 -27.10
N GLY A 270 10.21 17.83 -25.81
CA GLY A 270 9.35 18.86 -25.25
C GLY A 270 8.81 18.54 -23.86
N ASN A 271 8.31 19.58 -23.20
CA ASN A 271 7.56 19.47 -21.96
C ASN A 271 6.08 19.33 -22.32
N VAL A 272 5.56 18.10 -22.30
CA VAL A 272 4.28 17.74 -22.90
C VAL A 272 3.60 16.62 -22.13
N THR A 273 2.27 16.57 -22.22
CA THR A 273 1.47 15.41 -21.77
C THR A 273 0.59 14.95 -22.93
N PHE A 274 0.57 13.67 -23.20
CA PHE A 274 -0.20 13.06 -24.29
C PHE A 274 -1.39 12.28 -23.74
N VAL A 275 -2.61 12.59 -24.17
CA VAL A 275 -3.82 11.97 -23.67
C VAL A 275 -4.70 11.52 -24.84
N ALA A 276 -5.11 10.27 -24.84
CA ALA A 276 -5.97 9.71 -25.88
C ALA A 276 -7.08 8.83 -25.30
N LYS A 277 -8.29 8.91 -25.87
CA LYS A 277 -9.33 7.89 -25.64
C LYS A 277 -9.02 6.59 -26.38
N GLY A 278 -8.33 6.68 -27.53
CA GLY A 278 -7.80 5.56 -28.28
C GLY A 278 -6.37 5.22 -27.90
N THR A 279 -5.62 4.64 -28.83
CA THR A 279 -4.24 4.24 -28.64
C THR A 279 -3.26 5.41 -28.77
N ILE A 280 -2.11 5.29 -28.12
CA ILE A 280 -0.97 6.21 -28.31
C ILE A 280 0.19 5.43 -28.90
N SER A 281 0.76 5.89 -30.01
CA SER A 281 1.93 5.28 -30.62
C SER A 281 3.11 6.24 -30.72
N PHE A 282 4.27 5.80 -30.20
CA PHE A 282 5.53 6.53 -30.35
C PHE A 282 6.42 5.80 -31.33
N SER A 283 6.74 6.47 -32.45
CA SER A 283 7.64 5.98 -33.49
C SER A 283 8.72 7.00 -33.74
N CYS A 284 9.83 6.91 -33.00
CA CYS A 284 10.93 7.86 -33.08
C CYS A 284 12.30 7.19 -32.91
N SER A 285 13.30 7.74 -33.57
CA SER A 285 14.67 7.29 -33.33
C SER A 285 15.22 7.85 -32.01
N SER A 286 14.88 9.10 -31.67
CA SER A 286 15.25 9.68 -30.37
C SER A 286 14.15 10.65 -29.93
N CYS A 287 13.47 10.28 -28.86
CA CYS A 287 12.49 11.13 -28.22
C CYS A 287 12.93 11.47 -26.79
N ASP A 288 12.59 12.71 -26.36
CA ASP A 288 12.97 13.25 -25.07
C ASP A 288 11.84 14.15 -24.54
N PHE A 289 11.06 13.62 -23.60
CA PHE A 289 9.85 14.28 -23.13
C PHE A 289 9.80 14.36 -21.60
N ASP A 290 9.48 15.56 -21.10
CA ASP A 290 9.12 15.80 -19.71
C ASP A 290 7.60 15.96 -19.59
N ALA A 291 7.01 15.42 -18.55
CA ALA A 291 5.59 15.59 -18.27
C ALA A 291 5.26 17.07 -18.03
N TYR A 292 4.20 17.55 -18.68
CA TYR A 292 3.73 18.93 -18.54
C TYR A 292 2.70 19.08 -17.42
N TRP A 293 1.91 18.04 -17.14
CA TRP A 293 0.80 18.11 -16.20
C TRP A 293 0.83 16.94 -15.21
N ASN A 294 0.84 17.27 -13.92
CA ASN A 294 0.75 16.33 -12.79
C ASN A 294 1.59 15.05 -12.95
N ASP A 295 2.80 15.23 -13.42
CA ASP A 295 3.76 14.13 -13.60
C ASP A 295 3.29 12.99 -14.52
N VAL A 296 2.25 13.22 -15.31
CA VAL A 296 1.77 12.27 -16.31
C VAL A 296 2.30 12.66 -17.69
N LEU A 297 3.12 11.78 -18.26
CA LEU A 297 3.60 11.95 -19.64
C LEU A 297 2.59 11.47 -20.67
N ALA A 298 1.99 10.30 -20.44
CA ALA A 298 1.03 9.74 -21.38
C ALA A 298 -0.09 8.98 -20.67
N LEU A 299 -1.34 9.16 -21.16
CA LEU A 299 -2.50 8.37 -20.71
C LEU A 299 -3.33 7.91 -21.89
N SER A 300 -3.61 6.61 -21.97
CA SER A 300 -4.54 6.01 -22.92
C SER A 300 -5.69 5.31 -22.21
N GLU A 301 -6.92 5.61 -22.61
CA GLU A 301 -8.13 4.91 -22.13
C GLU A 301 -8.45 3.64 -22.92
N SER A 302 -7.68 3.34 -23.98
CA SER A 302 -7.88 2.13 -24.80
C SER A 302 -7.72 0.85 -23.94
N SER A 303 -8.53 -0.15 -24.24
CA SER A 303 -8.41 -1.50 -23.66
C SER A 303 -7.52 -2.45 -24.48
N ASP A 304 -6.87 -1.95 -25.52
CA ASP A 304 -5.97 -2.76 -26.34
C ASP A 304 -4.71 -3.16 -25.57
N LYS A 305 -4.16 -4.35 -25.85
CA LYS A 305 -2.86 -4.79 -25.29
C LYS A 305 -1.68 -3.89 -25.68
N GLY A 306 -1.84 -3.04 -26.65
CA GLY A 306 -0.92 -2.00 -27.10
C GLY A 306 -1.57 -0.61 -26.99
N ALA A 307 -2.32 -0.35 -25.93
CA ALA A 307 -2.94 0.96 -25.68
C ALA A 307 -1.93 2.09 -25.77
N ILE A 308 -0.73 1.85 -25.26
CA ILE A 308 0.44 2.69 -25.53
C ILE A 308 1.55 1.82 -26.10
N SER A 309 2.06 2.19 -27.28
CA SER A 309 3.06 1.41 -27.97
C SER A 309 4.28 2.26 -28.34
N PHE A 310 5.46 1.66 -28.18
CA PHE A 310 6.74 2.30 -28.53
C PHE A 310 7.46 1.46 -29.57
N SER A 311 7.98 2.15 -30.58
CA SER A 311 8.92 1.62 -31.57
C SER A 311 10.03 2.66 -31.71
N VAL A 312 11.04 2.58 -30.83
CA VAL A 312 12.00 3.67 -30.62
C VAL A 312 13.44 3.13 -30.57
N SER A 313 14.44 3.95 -30.95
CA SER A 313 15.82 3.60 -30.63
C SER A 313 16.20 4.14 -29.25
N THR A 314 15.83 5.37 -28.93
CA THR A 314 16.05 5.96 -27.60
C THR A 314 14.82 6.74 -27.19
N PHE A 315 14.35 6.49 -25.99
CA PHE A 315 13.24 7.21 -25.38
C PHE A 315 13.64 7.68 -24.00
N ASN A 316 13.94 8.96 -23.87
CA ASN A 316 14.13 9.63 -22.59
C ASN A 316 12.80 10.22 -22.16
N PHE A 317 12.47 10.07 -20.88
CA PHE A 317 11.20 10.58 -20.37
C PHE A 317 11.26 10.90 -18.89
N GLN A 318 10.43 11.86 -18.48
CA GLN A 318 10.06 12.09 -17.08
C GLN A 318 8.55 12.09 -16.98
N GLY A 319 8.03 11.43 -15.94
CA GLY A 319 6.61 11.28 -15.70
C GLY A 319 6.08 9.85 -15.95
N LEU A 320 4.84 9.65 -15.59
CA LEU A 320 4.17 8.36 -15.64
C LEU A 320 3.53 8.11 -17.02
N ILE A 321 3.62 6.89 -17.46
CA ILE A 321 2.97 6.39 -18.66
C ILE A 321 1.86 5.44 -18.23
N LEU A 322 0.61 5.83 -18.47
CA LEU A 322 -0.58 5.22 -17.89
C LEU A 322 -1.48 4.57 -18.93
N ALA A 323 -1.77 3.28 -18.77
CA ALA A 323 -2.77 2.57 -19.58
C ALA A 323 -3.67 1.69 -18.68
N PRO A 324 -4.55 2.32 -17.86
CA PRO A 324 -5.30 1.62 -16.82
C PRO A 324 -6.21 0.50 -17.32
N ASN A 325 -6.73 0.63 -18.53
CA ASN A 325 -7.63 -0.35 -19.14
C ASN A 325 -6.95 -1.30 -20.12
N GLY A 326 -5.74 -0.96 -20.56
CA GLY A 326 -5.04 -1.67 -21.62
C GLY A 326 -3.57 -1.94 -21.30
N GLY A 327 -2.78 -2.24 -22.32
CA GLY A 327 -1.38 -2.59 -22.15
C GLY A 327 -0.40 -1.54 -22.65
N ILE A 328 0.79 -1.55 -22.08
CA ILE A 328 1.97 -0.85 -22.59
C ILE A 328 2.88 -1.85 -23.28
N SER A 329 3.23 -1.56 -24.54
CA SER A 329 4.17 -2.35 -25.34
C SER A 329 5.38 -1.49 -25.72
N ALA A 330 6.47 -1.63 -24.99
CA ALA A 330 7.67 -0.86 -25.16
C ALA A 330 8.74 -1.66 -25.92
N ASN A 331 8.92 -1.37 -27.21
CA ASN A 331 9.92 -2.00 -28.06
C ASN A 331 10.97 -0.98 -28.48
N GLY A 332 12.24 -1.26 -28.21
CA GLY A 332 13.29 -0.30 -28.55
C GLY A 332 14.71 -0.75 -28.23
N SER A 333 15.65 0.17 -28.41
CA SER A 333 17.02 -0.07 -27.95
C SER A 333 17.26 0.46 -26.54
N GLY A 334 16.66 1.60 -26.16
CA GLY A 334 16.83 2.18 -24.83
C GLY A 334 15.63 2.97 -24.32
N PHE A 335 15.32 2.78 -23.05
CA PHE A 335 14.34 3.57 -22.28
C PHE A 335 15.04 4.13 -21.05
N PHE A 336 15.01 5.44 -20.88
CA PHE A 336 15.72 6.15 -19.82
C PHE A 336 14.80 7.14 -19.11
N SER A 337 14.72 7.05 -17.78
CA SER A 337 13.96 7.99 -16.96
C SER A 337 14.66 8.22 -15.63
N ASP A 338 14.83 9.49 -15.27
CA ASP A 338 15.33 9.89 -13.95
C ASP A 338 14.19 10.00 -12.90
N ALA A 339 12.94 10.08 -13.36
CA ALA A 339 11.74 10.08 -12.52
C ALA A 339 10.51 9.71 -13.37
N GLY A 340 10.10 8.44 -13.35
CA GLY A 340 8.96 8.00 -14.14
C GLY A 340 8.64 6.52 -13.97
N GLY A 341 7.68 6.04 -14.74
CA GLY A 341 7.29 4.63 -14.67
C GLY A 341 6.21 4.24 -15.67
N PHE A 342 5.98 2.93 -15.75
CA PHE A 342 4.96 2.31 -16.59
C PHE A 342 3.89 1.66 -15.71
N LEU A 343 2.68 2.20 -15.72
CA LEU A 343 1.54 1.67 -14.98
C LEU A 343 0.42 1.32 -15.97
N ALA A 344 0.09 0.05 -16.07
CA ALA A 344 -0.90 -0.43 -17.04
C ALA A 344 -1.60 -1.71 -16.56
N ASN A 345 -2.65 -2.12 -17.28
CA ASN A 345 -3.23 -3.44 -17.04
C ASN A 345 -2.20 -4.54 -17.38
N THR A 346 -1.48 -4.41 -18.49
CA THR A 346 -0.34 -5.28 -18.83
C THR A 346 0.85 -4.46 -19.29
N VAL A 347 2.08 -4.90 -18.98
CA VAL A 347 3.30 -4.22 -19.39
C VAL A 347 4.26 -5.21 -20.06
N SER A 348 4.63 -4.92 -21.30
CA SER A 348 5.62 -5.71 -22.04
C SER A 348 6.74 -4.80 -22.51
N ILE A 349 7.95 -5.02 -22.03
CA ILE A 349 9.13 -4.26 -22.39
C ILE A 349 10.13 -5.19 -23.09
N SER A 350 10.55 -4.81 -24.29
CA SER A 350 11.58 -5.50 -25.06
C SER A 350 12.62 -4.49 -25.52
N ALA A 351 13.69 -4.35 -24.76
CA ALA A 351 14.72 -3.33 -25.02
C ALA A 351 16.13 -3.86 -24.68
N SER A 352 17.14 -3.31 -25.35
CA SER A 352 18.54 -3.65 -25.07
C SER A 352 19.04 -2.99 -23.79
N ASP A 353 18.52 -1.82 -23.45
CA ASP A 353 18.93 -1.04 -22.28
C ASP A 353 17.70 -0.37 -21.66
N ILE A 354 17.50 -0.58 -20.38
CA ILE A 354 16.43 0.03 -19.59
C ILE A 354 17.07 0.65 -18.36
N ASN A 355 16.91 1.93 -18.17
CA ASN A 355 17.36 2.64 -16.97
C ASN A 355 16.22 3.57 -16.50
N ILE A 356 15.47 3.12 -15.50
CA ILE A 356 14.31 3.83 -14.99
C ILE A 356 14.45 4.00 -13.49
N THR A 357 14.41 5.24 -13.03
CA THR A 357 14.20 5.58 -11.63
C THR A 357 12.71 5.85 -11.42
N ALA A 358 12.12 5.16 -10.47
CA ALA A 358 10.71 5.36 -10.13
C ALA A 358 10.45 6.79 -9.69
N MET A 359 9.28 7.28 -10.01
CA MET A 359 8.77 8.51 -9.43
C MET A 359 8.14 8.21 -8.08
N GLU A 360 8.39 9.08 -7.09
CA GLU A 360 7.70 9.03 -5.81
C GLU A 360 6.20 9.32 -6.03
N ILE A 361 5.37 8.28 -5.98
CA ILE A 361 3.94 8.38 -6.30
C ILE A 361 3.12 8.83 -5.08
N GLY A 362 3.76 8.97 -3.93
CA GLY A 362 3.33 9.80 -2.80
C GLY A 362 1.99 9.49 -2.13
N GLU A 363 1.41 8.30 -2.25
CA GLU A 363 0.31 7.89 -1.38
C GLU A 363 0.82 6.87 -0.35
N GLU A 364 0.71 7.28 0.91
CA GLU A 364 0.92 6.39 2.04
C GLU A 364 -0.10 5.24 1.96
N GLY A 365 0.36 4.03 2.20
CA GLY A 365 -0.52 2.88 2.32
C GLY A 365 -1.49 3.03 3.50
N PRO A 366 -2.54 2.21 3.59
CA PRO A 366 -3.49 2.29 4.68
C PRO A 366 -2.81 2.01 6.02
N PRO A 367 -3.24 2.71 7.10
CA PRO A 367 -2.78 2.42 8.45
C PRO A 367 -3.01 0.95 8.82
N ARG A 368 -2.00 0.27 9.36
CA ARG A 368 -2.13 -1.10 9.83
C ARG A 368 -1.62 -1.27 11.25
N LEU A 369 -2.23 -2.20 11.99
CA LEU A 369 -1.70 -2.66 13.28
C LEU A 369 -0.55 -3.64 13.02
N VAL A 370 0.55 -3.46 13.76
CA VAL A 370 1.72 -4.35 13.78
C VAL A 370 1.84 -4.88 15.21
N GLU A 371 1.90 -6.18 15.39
CA GLU A 371 2.01 -6.78 16.73
C GLU A 371 3.36 -6.47 17.41
#